data_127327e1d16ead478440077df1aa4206
#
_entry.id   127327e1d16ead478440077df1aa4206
#
_cell.length_a   1.000
_cell.length_b   1.000
_cell.length_c   1.000
_cell.angle_alpha   90.00
_cell.angle_beta   90.00
_cell.angle_gamma   90.00
#
_symmetry.space_group_name_H-M   'P 1'
#
loop_
_entity.id
_entity.type
_entity.pdbx_description
1 polymer ?
#
loop_
_entity_poly.entity_id
_entity_poly.type
_entity_poly.pdbx_seq_one_letter_code
_entity_poly.pdbx_strand_id
1 'polypeptide(L)'
;MSVVTNNSLLSENAVQTAPMASALNTLKMLVRYKAWADALTFSNVRSLPEGEALKQRPTRFGNMVHTLNHTYVVDDIFRHHLQGKKHGYTARNTEHTPAFEDLWQAVQEMDRWYIDLVDSWSNEDLTKVVHFEFVGGGEGVMTQEEIVLHLVNHATYHRGFVGDMMYQVPFTPPSNDLPVFIRDHFNPAR
;
A
#
# COMPACT_ATOMS: atom_id res chain seq x y z
N MET A 1 68.36 30.57 -9.36
CA MET A 1 67.25 29.89 -10.05
C MET A 1 66.45 29.16 -8.99
N SER A 2 65.34 29.75 -8.58
CA SER A 2 64.47 29.17 -7.54
C SER A 2 63.35 28.43 -8.24
N VAL A 3 63.20 27.13 -7.92
CA VAL A 3 62.10 26.31 -8.37
C VAL A 3 60.94 26.49 -7.38
N VAL A 4 59.87 27.09 -7.85
CA VAL A 4 58.60 27.18 -7.13
C VAL A 4 57.82 25.91 -7.32
N THR A 5 57.68 25.05 -6.32
CA THR A 5 56.80 23.91 -6.30
C THR A 5 55.41 24.37 -5.96
N ASN A 6 54.51 24.29 -6.94
CA ASN A 6 53.08 24.59 -6.78
C ASN A 6 52.40 23.35 -6.24
N ASN A 7 52.04 23.40 -4.94
CA ASN A 7 51.30 22.32 -4.27
C ASN A 7 49.80 22.65 -4.41
N SER A 8 49.15 22.13 -5.45
CA SER A 8 47.71 22.27 -5.60
C SER A 8 47.00 21.37 -4.60
N LEU A 9 46.37 21.99 -3.60
CA LEU A 9 45.44 21.38 -2.68
C LEU A 9 44.23 20.87 -3.47
N LEU A 10 44.20 19.57 -3.71
CA LEU A 10 42.96 18.89 -4.10
C LEU A 10 42.03 18.91 -2.91
N SER A 11 41.04 19.80 -2.92
CA SER A 11 39.93 19.74 -1.99
C SER A 11 39.17 18.45 -2.24
N GLU A 12 39.30 17.50 -1.33
CA GLU A 12 38.41 16.35 -1.24
C GLU A 12 36.98 16.86 -0.99
N ASN A 13 36.21 16.99 -2.05
CA ASN A 13 34.77 17.14 -1.92
C ASN A 13 34.25 15.84 -1.31
N ALA A 14 34.07 15.82 0.01
CA ALA A 14 33.31 14.78 0.69
C ALA A 14 31.90 14.76 0.08
N VAL A 15 31.66 13.77 -0.74
CA VAL A 15 30.29 13.47 -1.22
C VAL A 15 29.50 13.13 0.04
N GLN A 16 28.71 14.08 0.48
CA GLN A 16 27.81 13.93 1.62
C GLN A 16 26.74 12.93 1.16
N THR A 17 26.98 11.63 1.43
CA THR A 17 25.98 10.60 1.21
C THR A 17 24.79 10.91 2.09
N ALA A 18 23.65 11.20 1.48
CA ALA A 18 22.39 11.31 2.21
C ALA A 18 22.23 10.08 3.09
N PRO A 19 21.75 10.21 4.34
CA PRO A 19 21.54 9.06 5.21
C PRO A 19 20.65 8.06 4.48
N MET A 20 21.14 6.83 4.34
CA MET A 20 20.34 5.76 3.73
C MET A 20 19.04 5.65 4.50
N ALA A 21 17.91 5.80 3.80
CA ALA A 21 16.60 5.58 4.41
C ALA A 21 16.58 4.16 5.00
N SER A 22 16.27 4.03 6.28
CA SER A 22 16.14 2.70 6.89
C SER A 22 14.94 1.99 6.27
N ALA A 23 14.97 0.65 6.17
CA ALA A 23 13.84 -0.15 5.69
C ALA A 23 12.55 0.22 6.44
N LEU A 24 12.64 0.44 7.74
CA LEU A 24 11.51 0.88 8.56
C LEU A 24 10.92 2.22 8.09
N ASN A 25 11.75 3.22 7.77
CA ASN A 25 11.26 4.50 7.25
C ASN A 25 10.58 4.33 5.89
N THR A 26 11.09 3.43 5.04
CA THR A 26 10.46 3.09 3.78
C THR A 26 9.09 2.46 4.00
N LEU A 27 8.95 1.52 4.93
CA LEU A 27 7.65 0.92 5.24
C LEU A 27 6.67 1.94 5.82
N LYS A 28 7.12 2.82 6.73
CA LYS A 28 6.30 3.93 7.27
C LYS A 28 5.78 4.85 6.17
N MET A 29 6.58 5.12 5.16
CA MET A 29 6.16 5.86 3.97
C MET A 29 5.13 5.06 3.14
N LEU A 30 5.39 3.77 2.90
CA LEU A 30 4.57 2.93 2.03
C LEU A 30 3.17 2.65 2.59
N VAL A 31 3.01 2.45 3.90
CA VAL A 31 1.67 2.29 4.50
C VAL A 31 0.85 3.58 4.40
N ARG A 32 1.49 4.75 4.54
CA ARG A 32 0.84 6.05 4.33
C ARG A 32 0.48 6.30 2.88
N TYR A 33 1.36 5.90 1.96
CA TYR A 33 1.07 5.91 0.52
C TYR A 33 -0.16 5.05 0.21
N LYS A 34 -0.22 3.81 0.74
CA LYS A 34 -1.37 2.92 0.56
C LYS A 34 -2.65 3.61 1.03
N ALA A 35 -2.68 4.12 2.25
CA ALA A 35 -3.85 4.81 2.83
C ALA A 35 -4.29 6.03 1.99
N TRP A 36 -3.36 6.85 1.53
CA TRP A 36 -3.65 7.97 0.65
C TRP A 36 -4.24 7.53 -0.70
N ALA A 37 -3.63 6.53 -1.32
CA ALA A 37 -4.06 6.03 -2.62
C ALA A 37 -5.43 5.33 -2.55
N ASP A 38 -5.72 4.63 -1.44
CA ASP A 38 -7.03 4.04 -1.17
C ASP A 38 -8.09 5.14 -0.98
N ALA A 39 -7.81 6.16 -0.17
CA ALA A 39 -8.71 7.30 0.02
C ALA A 39 -9.03 8.02 -1.30
N LEU A 40 -8.01 8.24 -2.14
CA LEU A 40 -8.19 8.85 -3.44
C LEU A 40 -9.04 7.98 -4.37
N THR A 41 -8.81 6.66 -4.38
CA THR A 41 -9.57 5.70 -5.18
C THR A 41 -11.03 5.65 -4.74
N PHE A 42 -11.30 5.51 -3.44
CA PHE A 42 -12.67 5.50 -2.92
C PHE A 42 -13.41 6.80 -3.18
N SER A 43 -12.75 7.96 -3.03
CA SER A 43 -13.33 9.26 -3.36
C SER A 43 -13.78 9.36 -4.83
N ASN A 44 -12.96 8.83 -5.74
CA ASN A 44 -13.25 8.83 -7.17
C ASN A 44 -14.36 7.83 -7.53
N VAL A 45 -14.36 6.62 -6.95
CA VAL A 45 -15.46 5.66 -7.14
C VAL A 45 -16.78 6.23 -6.63
N ARG A 46 -16.79 6.96 -5.51
CA ARG A 46 -17.98 7.64 -4.98
C ARG A 46 -18.53 8.71 -5.92
N SER A 47 -17.67 9.38 -6.68
CA SER A 47 -18.08 10.45 -7.61
C SER A 47 -18.58 9.94 -8.96
N LEU A 48 -18.54 8.64 -9.23
CA LEU A 48 -19.07 8.05 -10.45
C LEU A 48 -20.60 8.21 -10.54
N PRO A 49 -21.16 8.17 -11.76
CA PRO A 49 -22.62 8.11 -11.93
C PRO A 49 -23.23 6.94 -11.14
N GLU A 50 -24.47 7.11 -10.71
CA GLU A 50 -25.19 6.10 -9.93
C GLU A 50 -25.17 4.73 -10.60
N GLY A 51 -24.88 3.70 -9.82
CA GLY A 51 -24.82 2.30 -10.27
C GLY A 51 -23.49 1.89 -10.93
N GLU A 52 -22.65 2.80 -11.40
CA GLU A 52 -21.42 2.45 -12.13
C GLU A 52 -20.40 1.70 -11.25
N ALA A 53 -20.30 2.00 -9.96
CA ALA A 53 -19.40 1.30 -9.04
C ALA A 53 -19.74 -0.18 -8.87
N LEU A 54 -21.02 -0.55 -8.96
CA LEU A 54 -21.54 -1.91 -8.80
C LEU A 54 -21.85 -2.61 -10.13
N LYS A 55 -21.77 -1.90 -11.25
CA LYS A 55 -22.05 -2.44 -12.57
C LYS A 55 -21.11 -3.60 -12.89
N GLN A 56 -21.70 -4.73 -13.33
CA GLN A 56 -20.94 -5.90 -13.74
C GLN A 56 -20.13 -5.63 -15.00
N ARG A 57 -18.85 -6.02 -14.94
CA ARG A 57 -17.86 -5.91 -16.02
C ARG A 57 -17.13 -7.24 -16.18
N PRO A 58 -16.59 -7.55 -17.35
CA PRO A 58 -15.85 -8.79 -17.59
C PRO A 58 -14.45 -8.75 -16.95
N THR A 59 -14.41 -8.61 -15.62
CA THR A 59 -13.20 -8.61 -14.80
C THR A 59 -13.25 -9.73 -13.77
N ARG A 60 -12.11 -10.04 -13.13
CA ARG A 60 -12.00 -11.11 -12.12
C ARG A 60 -13.06 -11.02 -11.02
N PHE A 61 -13.36 -9.81 -10.54
CA PHE A 61 -14.28 -9.57 -9.43
C PHE A 61 -15.60 -8.92 -9.85
N GLY A 62 -15.84 -8.74 -11.14
CA GLY A 62 -17.09 -8.28 -11.70
C GLY A 62 -17.38 -6.78 -11.55
N ASN A 63 -17.02 -6.14 -10.44
CA ASN A 63 -17.26 -4.71 -10.24
C ASN A 63 -16.20 -4.04 -9.36
N MET A 64 -16.20 -2.70 -9.30
CA MET A 64 -15.19 -1.93 -8.57
C MET A 64 -15.26 -2.18 -7.06
N VAL A 65 -16.46 -2.17 -6.48
CA VAL A 65 -16.64 -2.35 -5.02
C VAL A 65 -16.19 -3.75 -4.59
N HIS A 66 -16.52 -4.78 -5.37
CA HIS A 66 -16.11 -6.15 -5.06
C HIS A 66 -14.60 -6.36 -5.23
N THR A 67 -13.96 -5.63 -6.14
CA THR A 67 -12.50 -5.59 -6.28
C THR A 67 -11.85 -4.94 -5.06
N LEU A 68 -12.37 -3.81 -4.58
CA LEU A 68 -11.88 -3.14 -3.37
C LEU A 68 -12.13 -3.97 -2.11
N ASN A 69 -13.27 -4.68 -2.05
CA ASN A 69 -13.55 -5.61 -0.96
C ASN A 69 -12.55 -6.77 -0.89
N HIS A 70 -12.08 -7.26 -2.04
CA HIS A 70 -11.02 -8.27 -2.05
C HIS A 70 -9.74 -7.75 -1.40
N THR A 71 -9.33 -6.51 -1.67
CA THR A 71 -8.14 -5.93 -1.01
C THR A 71 -8.33 -5.82 0.50
N TYR A 72 -9.49 -5.34 0.95
CA TYR A 72 -9.82 -5.27 2.37
C TYR A 72 -9.78 -6.64 3.05
N VAL A 73 -10.38 -7.68 2.44
CA VAL A 73 -10.38 -9.04 3.00
C VAL A 73 -8.96 -9.59 3.13
N VAL A 74 -8.10 -9.35 2.14
CA VAL A 74 -6.68 -9.78 2.21
C VAL A 74 -5.93 -9.01 3.30
N ASP A 75 -6.15 -7.71 3.41
CA ASP A 75 -5.58 -6.90 4.50
C ASP A 75 -6.02 -7.44 5.88
N ASP A 76 -7.29 -7.79 6.04
CA ASP A 76 -7.80 -8.31 7.31
C ASP A 76 -7.27 -9.72 7.65
N ILE A 77 -7.10 -10.58 6.64
CA ILE A 77 -6.45 -11.89 6.80
C ILE A 77 -5.04 -11.70 7.36
N PHE A 78 -4.23 -10.84 6.74
CA PHE A 78 -2.86 -10.60 7.19
C PHE A 78 -2.78 -9.83 8.52
N ARG A 79 -3.75 -8.97 8.83
CA ARG A 79 -3.88 -8.39 10.16
C ARG A 79 -4.01 -9.47 11.23
N HIS A 80 -4.85 -10.48 11.01
CA HIS A 80 -4.99 -11.61 11.93
C HIS A 80 -3.68 -12.41 12.05
N HIS A 81 -2.98 -12.67 10.94
CA HIS A 81 -1.69 -13.37 10.95
C HIS A 81 -0.64 -12.60 11.77
N LEU A 82 -0.52 -11.28 11.56
CA LEU A 82 0.39 -10.41 12.33
C LEU A 82 0.06 -10.39 13.83
N GLN A 83 -1.21 -10.57 14.20
CA GLN A 83 -1.65 -10.66 15.59
C GLN A 83 -1.55 -12.08 16.18
N GLY A 84 -1.11 -13.07 15.42
CA GLY A 84 -1.10 -14.48 15.83
C GLY A 84 -2.51 -15.05 16.05
N LYS A 85 -3.53 -14.51 15.38
CA LYS A 85 -4.94 -14.91 15.50
C LYS A 85 -5.41 -15.65 14.26
N LYS A 86 -6.40 -16.52 14.45
CA LYS A 86 -7.12 -17.12 13.31
C LYS A 86 -8.12 -16.11 12.75
N HIS A 87 -8.23 -16.03 11.43
CA HIS A 87 -9.31 -15.34 10.73
C HIS A 87 -10.46 -16.29 10.42
N GLY A 88 -11.65 -15.76 10.17
CA GLY A 88 -12.83 -16.56 9.83
C GLY A 88 -13.09 -16.73 8.33
N TYR A 89 -12.19 -16.24 7.48
CA TYR A 89 -12.39 -16.27 6.03
C TYR A 89 -12.13 -17.65 5.44
N THR A 90 -13.06 -18.12 4.59
CA THR A 90 -12.94 -19.34 3.78
C THR A 90 -12.57 -19.03 2.32
N ALA A 91 -12.62 -17.75 1.92
CA ALA A 91 -12.22 -17.24 0.62
C ALA A 91 -11.54 -15.87 0.77
N ARG A 92 -10.82 -15.43 -0.25
CA ARG A 92 -10.14 -14.11 -0.29
C ARG A 92 -11.06 -12.97 -0.73
N ASN A 93 -12.36 -13.16 -0.60
CA ASN A 93 -13.40 -12.16 -0.78
C ASN A 93 -14.67 -12.64 -0.06
N THR A 94 -15.62 -11.76 0.16
CA THR A 94 -16.95 -12.13 0.64
C THR A 94 -17.83 -12.64 -0.50
N GLU A 95 -18.84 -13.44 -0.20
CA GLU A 95 -19.80 -13.94 -1.20
C GLU A 95 -20.59 -12.78 -1.83
N HIS A 96 -21.00 -11.84 -1.01
CA HIS A 96 -21.76 -10.66 -1.44
C HIS A 96 -20.89 -9.41 -1.40
N THR A 97 -21.11 -8.52 -2.36
CA THR A 97 -20.48 -7.19 -2.36
C THR A 97 -21.07 -6.36 -1.20
N PRO A 98 -20.26 -5.82 -0.29
CA PRO A 98 -20.75 -4.99 0.80
C PRO A 98 -21.28 -3.64 0.30
N ALA A 99 -22.00 -2.93 1.17
CA ALA A 99 -22.33 -1.54 0.92
C ALA A 99 -21.04 -0.70 0.82
N PHE A 100 -21.00 0.21 -0.15
CA PHE A 100 -19.79 0.99 -0.47
C PHE A 100 -19.28 1.79 0.74
N GLU A 101 -20.17 2.46 1.47
CA GLU A 101 -19.79 3.29 2.61
C GLU A 101 -19.29 2.47 3.80
N ASP A 102 -19.90 1.30 4.05
CA ASP A 102 -19.44 0.39 5.10
C ASP A 102 -18.04 -0.15 4.79
N LEU A 103 -17.80 -0.52 3.53
CA LEU A 103 -16.47 -0.93 3.07
C LEU A 103 -15.46 0.20 3.23
N TRP A 104 -15.82 1.42 2.84
CA TRP A 104 -14.93 2.57 2.94
C TRP A 104 -14.54 2.86 4.39
N GLN A 105 -15.52 2.84 5.30
CA GLN A 105 -15.22 2.99 6.72
C GLN A 105 -14.25 1.91 7.22
N ALA A 106 -14.50 0.65 6.87
CA ALA A 106 -13.66 -0.47 7.27
C ALA A 106 -12.23 -0.36 6.72
N VAL A 107 -12.07 0.09 5.47
CA VAL A 107 -10.74 0.33 4.87
C VAL A 107 -10.00 1.44 5.58
N GLN A 108 -10.66 2.57 5.92
CA GLN A 108 -10.01 3.65 6.67
C GLN A 108 -9.52 3.20 8.06
N GLU A 109 -10.30 2.37 8.75
CA GLU A 109 -9.91 1.80 10.05
C GLU A 109 -8.74 0.82 9.89
N MET A 110 -8.73 0.02 8.83
CA MET A 110 -7.65 -0.90 8.52
C MET A 110 -6.35 -0.17 8.18
N ASP A 111 -6.42 0.87 7.36
CA ASP A 111 -5.25 1.68 7.00
C ASP A 111 -4.63 2.37 8.22
N ARG A 112 -5.46 2.93 9.12
CA ARG A 112 -4.97 3.48 10.38
C ARG A 112 -4.28 2.42 11.23
N TRP A 113 -4.90 1.24 11.34
CA TRP A 113 -4.32 0.13 12.11
C TRP A 113 -2.92 -0.25 11.58
N TYR A 114 -2.72 -0.35 10.26
CA TYR A 114 -1.41 -0.66 9.68
C TYR A 114 -0.40 0.47 9.87
N ILE A 115 -0.82 1.72 9.78
CA ILE A 115 0.04 2.88 10.07
C ILE A 115 0.52 2.83 11.53
N ASP A 116 -0.40 2.66 12.48
CA ASP A 116 -0.09 2.62 13.91
C ASP A 116 0.81 1.42 14.24
N LEU A 117 0.55 0.27 13.64
CA LEU A 117 1.37 -0.92 13.80
C LEU A 117 2.81 -0.67 13.35
N VAL A 118 3.01 -0.22 12.11
CA VAL A 118 4.35 0.00 11.54
C VAL A 118 5.07 1.16 12.25
N ASP A 119 4.34 2.16 12.75
CA ASP A 119 4.93 3.23 13.55
C ASP A 119 5.46 2.74 14.90
N SER A 120 4.85 1.71 15.47
CA SER A 120 5.28 1.09 16.73
C SER A 120 6.51 0.19 16.59
N TRP A 121 6.92 -0.17 15.36
CA TRP A 121 8.01 -1.11 15.11
C TRP A 121 9.40 -0.48 15.26
N SER A 122 10.34 -1.32 15.68
CA SER A 122 11.78 -1.14 15.55
C SER A 122 12.32 -1.85 14.31
N ASN A 123 13.61 -1.66 13.98
CA ASN A 123 14.24 -2.41 12.89
C ASN A 123 14.28 -3.94 13.15
N GLU A 124 14.29 -4.36 14.41
CA GLU A 124 14.28 -5.78 14.78
C GLU A 124 12.92 -6.42 14.48
N ASP A 125 11.83 -5.66 14.57
CA ASP A 125 10.50 -6.16 14.29
C ASP A 125 10.33 -6.54 12.82
N LEU A 126 11.06 -5.90 11.91
CA LEU A 126 10.97 -6.17 10.47
C LEU A 126 11.29 -7.62 10.12
N THR A 127 12.25 -8.21 10.83
CA THR A 127 12.74 -9.57 10.58
C THR A 127 11.98 -10.66 11.33
N LYS A 128 10.99 -10.28 12.16
CA LYS A 128 10.16 -11.27 12.86
C LYS A 128 9.37 -12.10 11.87
N VAL A 129 9.50 -13.42 12.02
CA VAL A 129 8.86 -14.40 11.14
C VAL A 129 7.43 -14.66 11.61
N VAL A 130 6.50 -14.64 10.66
CA VAL A 130 5.09 -14.98 10.83
C VAL A 130 4.79 -16.24 10.05
N HIS A 131 4.34 -17.27 10.74
CA HIS A 131 3.84 -18.51 10.15
C HIS A 131 2.33 -18.43 10.02
N PHE A 132 1.79 -18.80 8.87
CA PHE A 132 0.36 -18.75 8.63
C PHE A 132 -0.09 -19.84 7.66
N GLU A 133 -1.40 -19.99 7.53
CA GLU A 133 -2.02 -20.88 6.54
C GLU A 133 -2.73 -20.02 5.49
N PHE A 134 -2.52 -20.35 4.21
CA PHE A 134 -3.24 -19.70 3.12
C PHE A 134 -4.72 -20.08 3.13
N VAL A 135 -5.58 -19.13 2.77
CA VAL A 135 -6.98 -19.43 2.48
C VAL A 135 -7.04 -20.41 1.31
N GLY A 136 -7.58 -21.60 1.56
CA GLY A 136 -7.57 -22.71 0.60
C GLY A 136 -6.52 -23.77 0.87
N GLY A 137 -5.73 -23.61 1.95
CA GLY A 137 -4.75 -24.57 2.44
C GLY A 137 -3.31 -24.28 1.98
N GLY A 138 -2.38 -24.87 2.71
CA GLY A 138 -0.94 -24.71 2.53
C GLY A 138 -0.33 -23.70 3.51
N GLU A 139 0.88 -24.02 3.97
CA GLU A 139 1.63 -23.19 4.90
C GLU A 139 2.32 -22.03 4.19
N GLY A 140 2.36 -20.87 4.85
CA GLY A 140 3.10 -19.68 4.45
C GLY A 140 4.02 -19.21 5.56
N VAL A 141 5.16 -18.66 5.16
CA VAL A 141 6.16 -18.09 6.05
C VAL A 141 6.64 -16.77 5.44
N MET A 142 6.46 -15.67 6.16
CA MET A 142 6.92 -14.34 5.75
C MET A 142 7.44 -13.58 6.96
N THR A 143 8.35 -12.66 6.74
CA THR A 143 8.69 -11.66 7.75
C THR A 143 7.59 -10.60 7.85
N GLN A 144 7.56 -9.85 8.94
CA GLN A 144 6.62 -8.72 9.09
C GLN A 144 6.82 -7.67 7.99
N GLU A 145 8.08 -7.40 7.59
CA GLU A 145 8.39 -6.53 6.45
C GLU A 145 7.77 -7.04 5.15
N GLU A 146 7.97 -8.31 4.83
CA GLU A 146 7.45 -8.92 3.59
C GLU A 146 5.93 -8.89 3.53
N ILE A 147 5.25 -9.06 4.67
CA ILE A 147 3.78 -8.94 4.74
C ILE A 147 3.35 -7.53 4.38
N VAL A 148 3.95 -6.49 4.97
CA VAL A 148 3.58 -5.11 4.67
C VAL A 148 3.88 -4.75 3.22
N LEU A 149 5.03 -5.16 2.69
CA LEU A 149 5.37 -4.98 1.27
C LEU A 149 4.36 -5.68 0.36
N HIS A 150 3.94 -6.90 0.72
CA HIS A 150 2.89 -7.61 -0.03
C HIS A 150 1.59 -6.81 -0.06
N LEU A 151 1.11 -6.30 1.07
CA LEU A 151 -0.17 -5.58 1.15
C LEU A 151 -0.16 -4.28 0.34
N VAL A 152 0.92 -3.51 0.41
CA VAL A 152 1.07 -2.28 -0.40
C VAL A 152 1.07 -2.61 -1.90
N ASN A 153 1.83 -3.63 -2.31
CA ASN A 153 1.88 -4.07 -3.70
C ASN A 153 0.56 -4.66 -4.18
N HIS A 154 -0.10 -5.46 -3.35
CA HIS A 154 -1.41 -6.07 -3.64
C HIS A 154 -2.50 -5.01 -3.83
N ALA A 155 -2.57 -4.01 -2.93
CA ALA A 155 -3.51 -2.91 -3.07
C ALA A 155 -3.25 -2.10 -4.36
N THR A 156 -1.99 -1.81 -4.70
CA THR A 156 -1.63 -1.11 -5.94
C THR A 156 -2.08 -1.89 -7.17
N TYR A 157 -1.86 -3.22 -7.19
CA TYR A 157 -2.29 -4.09 -8.28
C TYR A 157 -3.81 -4.03 -8.49
N HIS A 158 -4.60 -4.10 -7.42
CA HIS A 158 -6.06 -4.08 -7.52
C HIS A 158 -6.65 -2.69 -7.77
N ARG A 159 -6.02 -1.61 -7.30
CA ARG A 159 -6.38 -0.24 -7.69
C ARG A 159 -6.21 -0.03 -9.19
N GLY A 160 -5.21 -0.66 -9.81
CA GLY A 160 -5.06 -0.67 -11.28
C GLY A 160 -6.28 -1.27 -11.99
N PHE A 161 -6.85 -2.37 -11.50
CA PHE A 161 -8.11 -2.93 -12.05
C PHE A 161 -9.29 -1.98 -11.88
N VAL A 162 -9.40 -1.32 -10.73
CA VAL A 162 -10.46 -0.32 -10.51
C VAL A 162 -10.30 0.86 -11.46
N GLY A 163 -9.06 1.34 -11.66
CA GLY A 163 -8.75 2.39 -12.63
C GLY A 163 -9.13 2.01 -14.07
N ASP A 164 -8.82 0.77 -14.49
CA ASP A 164 -9.22 0.26 -15.81
C ASP A 164 -10.76 0.23 -15.96
N MET A 165 -11.47 -0.17 -14.92
CA MET A 165 -12.94 -0.11 -14.92
C MET A 165 -13.49 1.33 -14.98
N MET A 166 -12.79 2.32 -14.41
CA MET A 166 -13.17 3.73 -14.51
C MET A 166 -13.04 4.26 -15.94
N TYR A 167 -12.03 3.82 -16.71
CA TYR A 167 -11.92 4.19 -18.14
C TYR A 167 -13.06 3.66 -19.02
N GLN A 168 -13.81 2.67 -18.55
CA GLN A 168 -15.01 2.18 -19.25
C GLN A 168 -16.27 3.04 -18.98
N VAL A 169 -16.13 4.02 -18.09
CA VAL A 169 -17.07 5.13 -17.88
C VAL A 169 -16.37 6.36 -18.45
N PRO A 170 -17.04 7.42 -18.92
CA PRO A 170 -16.38 8.66 -19.33
C PRO A 170 -15.81 9.41 -18.09
N PHE A 171 -14.87 8.76 -17.38
CA PHE A 171 -14.27 9.21 -16.13
C PHE A 171 -12.77 8.85 -16.12
N THR A 172 -11.93 9.82 -15.87
CA THR A 172 -10.48 9.62 -15.76
C THR A 172 -10.12 9.22 -14.33
N PRO A 173 -9.49 8.05 -14.11
CA PRO A 173 -9.04 7.67 -12.78
C PRO A 173 -8.01 8.65 -12.23
N PRO A 174 -7.91 8.77 -10.89
CA PRO A 174 -6.95 9.67 -10.27
C PRO A 174 -5.52 9.19 -10.48
N SER A 175 -4.57 10.13 -10.54
CA SER A 175 -3.15 9.82 -10.49
C SER A 175 -2.76 9.48 -9.04
N ASN A 176 -2.64 8.19 -8.75
CA ASN A 176 -2.35 7.66 -7.41
C ASN A 176 -0.96 7.02 -7.30
N ASP A 177 -0.03 7.45 -8.14
CA ASP A 177 1.34 6.95 -8.18
C ASP A 177 2.18 7.42 -6.97
N LEU A 178 3.12 6.59 -6.56
CA LEU A 178 4.03 6.89 -5.46
C LEU A 178 4.78 8.24 -5.60
N PRO A 179 5.32 8.64 -6.78
CA PRO A 179 5.99 9.93 -6.90
C PRO A 179 5.05 11.12 -6.67
N VAL A 180 3.77 11.01 -6.99
CA VAL A 180 2.77 12.05 -6.71
C VAL A 180 2.56 12.18 -5.20
N PHE A 181 2.41 11.05 -4.50
CA PHE A 181 2.30 11.04 -3.04
C PHE A 181 3.54 11.65 -2.37
N ILE A 182 4.75 11.27 -2.80
CA ILE A 182 6.00 11.78 -2.22
C ILE A 182 6.09 13.29 -2.41
N ARG A 183 5.77 13.80 -3.59
CA ARG A 183 5.83 15.23 -3.91
C ARG A 183 4.85 16.04 -3.07
N ASP A 184 3.61 15.57 -2.96
CA ASP A 184 2.50 16.41 -2.49
C ASP A 184 2.15 16.18 -1.02
N HIS A 185 2.49 15.02 -0.45
CA HIS A 185 1.99 14.59 0.87
C HIS A 185 3.07 14.11 1.84
N PHE A 186 4.18 13.56 1.33
CA PHE A 186 5.17 12.95 2.22
C PHE A 186 6.41 13.83 2.44
N ASN A 187 6.82 14.60 1.46
CA ASN A 187 8.00 15.45 1.53
C ASN A 187 7.80 16.82 0.90
N PRO A 188 6.94 17.66 1.47
CA PRO A 188 6.61 18.98 0.92
C PRO A 188 7.78 19.96 0.86
N ALA A 189 8.94 19.61 1.48
CA ALA A 189 10.12 20.49 1.58
C ALA A 189 11.26 20.10 0.61
N ARG A 190 11.05 19.18 -0.32
CA ARG A 190 12.02 18.85 -1.39
C ARG A 190 11.87 19.73 -2.61
#